data_c7b92453a5c79a03fa8766d7eff03c09
#
_entry.id   c7b92453a5c79a03fa8766d7eff03c09
#
_cell.length_a   1.000
_cell.length_b   1.000
_cell.length_c   1.000
_cell.angle_alpha   90.00
_cell.angle_beta   90.00
_cell.angle_gamma   90.00
#
_symmetry.space_group_name_H-M   'P 1'
#
loop_
_entity.id
_entity.type
_entity.pdbx_description
1 polymer ?
#
loop_
_entity_poly.entity_id
_entity_poly.type
_entity_poly.pdbx_seq_one_letter_code
_entity_poly.pdbx_strand_id
1 'polypeptide(L)'
;MLDKGRAEVAGMSGEFHYNCPLDQHIINFLGFDPEALREQLAAGKGDSEILEWINQNARHKPTPWEVEQWSDYQQRRGPDSDAETIGFFAEAVAKFSKTREDIKTWADLLDLDDYVTFGGKP
;
A
#
# COMPACT_ATOMS: atom_id res chain seq x y z
N MET A 1 1.26 0.89 -4.49
CA MET A 1 1.71 2.31 -4.56
C MET A 1 1.83 2.81 -6.00
N LEU A 2 2.65 2.23 -6.86
CA LEU A 2 2.92 2.78 -8.20
C LEU A 2 1.67 2.88 -9.07
N ASP A 3 0.83 1.83 -9.11
CA ASP A 3 -0.39 1.84 -9.92
C ASP A 3 -1.40 2.89 -9.44
N LYS A 4 -1.52 3.10 -8.13
CA LYS A 4 -2.31 4.21 -7.56
C LYS A 4 -1.77 5.56 -8.01
N GLY A 5 -0.46 5.75 -7.98
CA GLY A 5 0.17 6.98 -8.43
C GLY A 5 -0.08 7.24 -9.93
N ARG A 6 0.02 6.21 -10.76
CA ARG A 6 -0.31 6.31 -12.19
C ARG A 6 -1.78 6.62 -12.42
N ALA A 7 -2.68 5.96 -11.68
CA ALA A 7 -4.11 6.21 -11.77
C ALA A 7 -4.46 7.64 -11.35
N GLU A 8 -3.82 8.16 -10.31
CA GLU A 8 -4.02 9.56 -9.86
C GLU A 8 -3.51 10.56 -10.90
N VAL A 9 -2.33 10.33 -11.48
CA VAL A 9 -1.79 11.16 -12.58
C VAL A 9 -2.72 11.16 -13.79
N ALA A 10 -3.37 10.02 -14.08
CA ALA A 10 -4.34 9.88 -15.15
C ALA A 10 -5.75 10.40 -14.80
N GLY A 11 -6.01 10.86 -13.58
CA GLY A 11 -7.33 11.28 -13.12
C GLY A 11 -8.33 10.14 -12.96
N MET A 12 -7.85 8.91 -12.75
CA MET A 12 -8.64 7.68 -12.69
C MET A 12 -8.46 6.92 -11.36
N SER A 13 -8.02 7.58 -10.30
CA SER A 13 -7.71 6.93 -9.01
C SER A 13 -8.96 6.48 -8.23
N GLY A 14 -10.15 6.98 -8.57
CA GLY A 14 -11.38 6.66 -7.82
C GLY A 14 -11.26 7.03 -6.33
N GLU A 15 -11.50 6.06 -5.46
CA GLU A 15 -11.35 6.22 -3.99
C GLU A 15 -9.90 6.04 -3.50
N PHE A 16 -8.98 5.60 -4.37
CA PHE A 16 -7.60 5.36 -4.01
C PHE A 16 -6.77 6.64 -4.10
N HIS A 17 -5.91 6.86 -3.11
CA HIS A 17 -5.04 8.02 -3.04
C HIS A 17 -3.58 7.59 -3.00
N TYR A 18 -2.77 8.18 -3.87
CA TYR A 18 -1.32 8.08 -3.77
C TYR A 18 -0.83 8.77 -2.49
N ASN A 19 0.26 8.30 -1.94
CA ASN A 19 0.85 8.83 -0.72
C ASN A 19 -0.06 8.65 0.52
N CYS A 20 -0.93 7.63 0.53
CA CYS A 20 -1.79 7.29 1.65
C CYS A 20 -0.98 6.69 2.83
N PRO A 21 -1.58 6.51 4.02
CA PRO A 21 -0.90 5.92 5.18
C PRO A 21 -0.20 4.59 4.90
N LEU A 22 -0.75 3.73 4.03
CA LEU A 22 -0.08 2.48 3.63
C LEU A 22 1.16 2.73 2.78
N ASP A 23 1.11 3.70 1.87
CA ASP A 23 2.27 4.06 1.04
C ASP A 23 3.38 4.69 1.88
N GLN A 24 3.02 5.40 2.97
CA GLN A 24 3.99 6.01 3.89
C GLN A 24 4.93 4.98 4.53
N HIS A 25 4.54 3.73 4.66
CA HIS A 25 5.42 2.68 5.18
C HIS A 25 6.65 2.48 4.29
N ILE A 26 6.47 2.35 2.98
CA ILE A 26 7.61 2.19 2.07
C ILE A 26 8.35 3.51 1.83
N ILE A 27 7.62 4.63 1.75
CA ILE A 27 8.21 5.97 1.58
C ILE A 27 9.15 6.27 2.75
N ASN A 28 8.72 6.02 3.99
CA ASN A 28 9.52 6.26 5.19
C ASN A 28 10.65 5.24 5.32
N PHE A 29 10.42 3.97 4.98
CA PHE A 29 11.47 2.94 5.03
C PHE A 29 12.63 3.28 4.09
N LEU A 30 12.35 3.69 2.87
CA LEU A 30 13.36 4.05 1.88
C LEU A 30 13.81 5.51 1.99
N GLY A 31 12.94 6.40 2.44
CA GLY A 31 13.25 7.80 2.65
C GLY A 31 13.43 8.59 1.37
N PHE A 32 12.52 8.44 0.41
CA PHE A 32 12.46 9.29 -0.79
C PHE A 32 11.29 10.28 -0.70
N ASP A 33 11.35 11.32 -1.56
CA ASP A 33 10.28 12.30 -1.68
C ASP A 33 9.13 11.73 -2.54
N PRO A 34 7.89 11.59 -2.01
CA PRO A 34 6.76 11.08 -2.77
C PRO A 34 6.36 11.98 -3.95
N GLU A 35 6.50 13.31 -3.85
CA GLU A 35 6.18 14.21 -4.97
C GLU A 35 7.19 14.06 -6.09
N ALA A 36 8.48 13.94 -5.79
CA ALA A 36 9.49 13.65 -6.78
C ALA A 36 9.25 12.29 -7.47
N LEU A 37 8.79 11.27 -6.75
CA LEU A 37 8.38 10.00 -7.36
C LEU A 37 7.14 10.17 -8.25
N ARG A 38 6.17 10.96 -7.82
CA ARG A 38 4.97 11.27 -8.61
C ARG A 38 5.31 11.91 -9.95
N GLU A 39 6.30 12.80 -9.99
CA GLU A 39 6.81 13.38 -11.23
C GLU A 39 7.39 12.34 -12.20
N GLN A 40 8.08 11.30 -11.67
CA GLN A 40 8.60 10.21 -12.50
C GLN A 40 7.45 9.36 -13.08
N LEU A 41 6.38 9.14 -12.31
CA LEU A 41 5.18 8.45 -12.80
C LEU A 41 4.49 9.27 -13.88
N ALA A 42 4.35 10.58 -13.69
CA ALA A 42 3.79 11.51 -14.68
C ALA A 42 4.62 11.57 -15.99
N ALA A 43 5.93 11.36 -15.89
CA ALA A 43 6.81 11.23 -17.05
C ALA A 43 6.67 9.90 -17.81
N GLY A 44 5.78 8.98 -17.33
CA GLY A 44 5.48 7.71 -18.00
C GLY A 44 6.50 6.61 -17.77
N LYS A 45 7.36 6.73 -16.74
CA LYS A 45 8.37 5.71 -16.43
C LYS A 45 7.76 4.37 -16.03
N GLY A 46 8.33 3.29 -16.56
CA GLY A 46 7.97 1.93 -16.19
C GLY A 46 8.58 1.51 -14.84
N ASP A 47 8.17 0.34 -14.33
CA ASP A 47 8.55 -0.13 -12.99
C ASP A 47 10.07 -0.25 -12.81
N SER A 48 10.79 -0.73 -13.82
CA SER A 48 12.25 -0.87 -13.77
C SER A 48 12.94 0.49 -13.66
N GLU A 49 12.47 1.49 -14.40
CA GLU A 49 12.99 2.85 -14.36
C GLU A 49 12.69 3.54 -13.02
N ILE A 50 11.50 3.27 -12.46
CA ILE A 50 11.12 3.76 -11.13
C ILE A 50 11.97 3.10 -10.05
N LEU A 51 12.22 1.79 -10.12
CA LEU A 51 13.09 1.10 -9.18
C LEU A 51 14.53 1.66 -9.24
N GLU A 52 15.05 1.92 -10.43
CA GLU A 52 16.35 2.54 -10.61
C GLU A 52 16.40 3.95 -10.01
N TRP A 53 15.36 4.75 -10.26
CA TRP A 53 15.23 6.08 -9.67
C TRP A 53 15.19 6.03 -8.14
N ILE A 54 14.41 5.11 -7.55
CA ILE A 54 14.35 4.92 -6.09
C ILE A 54 15.73 4.53 -5.56
N ASN A 55 16.41 3.59 -6.21
CA ASN A 55 17.76 3.17 -5.82
C ASN A 55 18.78 4.33 -5.84
N GLN A 56 18.60 5.31 -6.71
CA GLN A 56 19.46 6.49 -6.78
C GLN A 56 19.10 7.53 -5.72
N ASN A 57 17.81 7.74 -5.43
CA ASN A 57 17.29 8.86 -4.65
C ASN A 57 16.87 8.50 -3.21
N ALA A 58 16.71 7.23 -2.89
CA ALA A 58 16.39 6.79 -1.52
C ALA A 58 17.53 7.09 -0.56
N ARG A 59 17.20 7.62 0.62
CA ARG A 59 18.18 7.90 1.69
C ARG A 59 18.66 6.62 2.37
N HIS A 60 17.77 5.65 2.53
CA HIS A 60 18.08 4.33 3.04
C HIS A 60 18.27 3.36 1.87
N LYS A 61 19.38 2.65 1.87
CA LYS A 61 19.74 1.61 0.90
C LYS A 61 19.68 0.25 1.62
N PRO A 62 18.50 -0.37 1.73
CA PRO A 62 18.34 -1.56 2.51
C PRO A 62 19.12 -2.74 1.90
N THR A 63 19.68 -3.57 2.77
CA THR A 63 20.22 -4.86 2.38
C THR A 63 19.09 -5.81 1.97
N PRO A 64 19.35 -6.88 1.20
CA PRO A 64 18.33 -7.89 0.87
C PRO A 64 17.62 -8.45 2.11
N TRP A 65 18.33 -8.64 3.21
CA TRP A 65 17.79 -9.12 4.47
C TRP A 65 16.81 -8.12 5.13
N GLU A 66 17.13 -6.83 5.13
CA GLU A 66 16.21 -5.77 5.61
C GLU A 66 14.94 -5.70 4.76
N VAL A 67 15.06 -5.85 3.45
CA VAL A 67 13.90 -5.91 2.53
C VAL A 67 13.01 -7.10 2.87
N GLU A 68 13.58 -8.28 3.09
CA GLU A 68 12.84 -9.48 3.46
C GLU A 68 12.10 -9.30 4.79
N GLN A 69 12.78 -8.84 5.84
CA GLN A 69 12.18 -8.60 7.14
C GLN A 69 11.07 -7.54 7.10
N TRP A 70 11.30 -6.45 6.37
CA TRP A 70 10.32 -5.40 6.21
C TRP A 70 9.07 -5.92 5.47
N SER A 71 9.25 -6.67 4.41
CA SER A 71 8.18 -7.26 3.61
C SER A 71 7.34 -8.23 4.44
N ASP A 72 7.99 -9.11 5.19
CA ASP A 72 7.35 -10.04 6.12
C ASP A 72 6.50 -9.32 7.19
N TYR A 73 7.04 -8.25 7.74
CA TYR A 73 6.30 -7.43 8.71
C TYR A 73 5.05 -6.81 8.07
N GLN A 74 5.17 -6.22 6.88
CA GLN A 74 4.03 -5.60 6.19
C GLN A 74 2.93 -6.59 5.85
N GLN A 75 3.27 -7.79 5.43
CA GLN A 75 2.29 -8.84 5.12
C GLN A 75 1.53 -9.33 6.35
N ARG A 76 2.20 -9.38 7.51
CA ARG A 76 1.61 -9.88 8.76
C ARG A 76 1.03 -8.79 9.65
N ARG A 77 1.17 -7.53 9.27
CA ARG A 77 0.73 -6.40 10.08
C ARG A 77 -0.80 -6.33 10.15
N GLY A 78 -1.31 -6.46 11.37
CA GLY A 78 -2.70 -6.18 11.71
C GLY A 78 -2.92 -4.72 12.13
N PRO A 79 -4.12 -4.37 12.60
CA PRO A 79 -4.37 -3.06 13.22
C PRO A 79 -3.52 -2.90 14.48
N ASP A 80 -3.15 -1.65 14.79
CA ASP A 80 -2.48 -1.33 16.04
C ASP A 80 -3.37 -1.60 17.26
N SER A 81 -2.78 -1.62 18.46
CA SER A 81 -3.51 -2.04 19.68
C SER A 81 -4.42 -0.94 20.27
N ASP A 82 -4.59 0.17 19.56
CA ASP A 82 -5.49 1.25 19.97
C ASP A 82 -6.93 1.01 19.47
N ALA A 83 -7.88 1.53 20.24
CA ALA A 83 -9.30 1.30 19.98
C ALA A 83 -9.76 1.91 18.64
N GLU A 84 -9.16 3.01 18.21
CA GLU A 84 -9.50 3.69 16.97
C GLU A 84 -9.12 2.85 15.76
N THR A 85 -7.87 2.37 15.69
CA THR A 85 -7.37 1.53 14.58
C THR A 85 -8.09 0.18 14.52
N ILE A 86 -8.36 -0.43 15.68
CA ILE A 86 -9.14 -1.68 15.76
C ILE A 86 -10.57 -1.46 15.27
N GLY A 87 -11.22 -0.37 15.71
CA GLY A 87 -12.57 -0.01 15.30
C GLY A 87 -12.67 0.22 13.80
N PHE A 88 -11.75 1.03 13.26
CA PHE A 88 -11.68 1.28 11.82
C PHE A 88 -11.51 -0.02 11.00
N PHE A 89 -10.61 -0.90 11.43
CA PHE A 89 -10.39 -2.17 10.76
C PHE A 89 -11.64 -3.05 10.77
N ALA A 90 -12.31 -3.17 11.93
CA ALA A 90 -13.53 -3.95 12.06
C ALA A 90 -14.67 -3.40 11.18
N GLU A 91 -14.84 -2.08 11.13
CA GLU A 91 -15.82 -1.44 10.25
C GLU A 91 -15.50 -1.65 8.76
N ALA A 92 -14.22 -1.57 8.39
CA ALA A 92 -13.78 -1.81 7.02
C ALA A 92 -14.04 -3.27 6.59
N VAL A 93 -13.75 -4.26 7.44
CA VAL A 93 -14.08 -5.67 7.17
C VAL A 93 -15.59 -5.85 7.02
N ALA A 94 -16.39 -5.25 7.93
CA ALA A 94 -17.85 -5.38 7.93
C ALA A 94 -18.53 -4.78 6.69
N LYS A 95 -17.87 -3.85 5.99
CA LYS A 95 -18.31 -3.33 4.69
C LYS A 95 -18.40 -4.44 3.62
N PHE A 96 -17.44 -5.36 3.64
CA PHE A 96 -17.29 -6.37 2.60
C PHE A 96 -17.84 -7.74 3.04
N SER A 97 -17.71 -8.11 4.30
CA SER A 97 -18.22 -9.39 4.82
C SER A 97 -18.62 -9.29 6.29
N LYS A 98 -19.73 -9.98 6.61
CA LYS A 98 -20.20 -10.16 8.00
C LYS A 98 -19.87 -11.54 8.57
N THR A 99 -19.27 -12.41 7.78
CA THR A 99 -19.07 -13.83 8.09
C THR A 99 -17.61 -14.26 8.11
N ARG A 100 -16.70 -13.44 7.52
CA ARG A 100 -15.27 -13.74 7.47
C ARG A 100 -14.61 -13.34 8.79
N GLU A 101 -14.20 -14.34 9.55
CA GLU A 101 -13.48 -14.18 10.83
C GLU A 101 -11.95 -14.36 10.67
N ASP A 102 -11.52 -14.72 9.49
CA ASP A 102 -10.12 -14.98 9.13
C ASP A 102 -9.35 -13.72 8.71
N ILE A 103 -10.06 -12.61 8.46
CA ILE A 103 -9.45 -11.33 8.07
C ILE A 103 -8.83 -10.66 9.30
N LYS A 104 -7.50 -10.66 9.38
CA LYS A 104 -6.74 -10.21 10.56
C LYS A 104 -5.64 -9.21 10.25
N THR A 105 -5.20 -9.15 9.01
CA THR A 105 -4.13 -8.26 8.56
C THR A 105 -4.65 -7.22 7.56
N TRP A 106 -3.87 -6.15 7.39
CA TRP A 106 -4.19 -5.15 6.36
C TRP A 106 -4.11 -5.76 4.95
N ALA A 107 -3.24 -6.75 4.73
CA ALA A 107 -3.17 -7.47 3.48
C ALA A 107 -4.46 -8.29 3.24
N ASP A 108 -4.94 -9.03 4.24
CA ASP A 108 -6.21 -9.76 4.13
C ASP A 108 -7.39 -8.83 3.80
N LEU A 109 -7.42 -7.63 4.40
CA LEU A 109 -8.48 -6.65 4.13
C LEU A 109 -8.42 -6.13 2.69
N LEU A 110 -7.23 -5.85 2.16
CA LEU A 110 -7.04 -5.43 0.78
C LEU A 110 -7.47 -6.53 -0.20
N ASP A 111 -7.07 -7.77 0.07
CA ASP A 111 -7.47 -8.92 -0.75
C ASP A 111 -9.00 -9.15 -0.72
N LEU A 112 -9.64 -8.93 0.44
CA LEU A 112 -11.10 -9.01 0.57
C LEU A 112 -11.79 -7.89 -0.21
N ASP A 113 -11.29 -6.66 -0.14
CA ASP A 113 -11.79 -5.51 -0.90
C ASP A 113 -11.72 -5.79 -2.40
N ASP A 114 -10.55 -6.19 -2.89
CA ASP A 114 -10.36 -6.53 -4.31
C ASP A 114 -11.29 -7.69 -4.73
N TYR A 115 -11.39 -8.75 -3.92
CA TYR A 115 -12.26 -9.88 -4.21
C TYR A 115 -13.73 -9.47 -4.38
N VAL A 116 -14.25 -8.65 -3.46
CA VAL A 116 -15.65 -8.18 -3.52
C VAL A 116 -15.87 -7.17 -4.64
N THR A 117 -14.93 -6.23 -4.80
CA THR A 117 -15.00 -5.18 -5.83
C THR A 117 -15.03 -5.77 -7.24
N PHE A 118 -14.32 -6.86 -7.48
CA PHE A 118 -14.29 -7.57 -8.75
C PHE A 118 -15.33 -8.71 -8.87
N GLY A 119 -16.37 -8.70 -8.02
CA GLY A 119 -17.56 -9.54 -8.14
C GLY A 119 -17.53 -10.83 -7.33
N GLY A 120 -16.55 -11.03 -6.47
CA GLY A 120 -16.52 -12.13 -5.52
C GLY A 120 -17.63 -12.03 -4.45
N LYS A 121 -18.00 -13.17 -3.90
CA LYS A 121 -19.00 -13.26 -2.81
C LYS A 121 -18.31 -13.87 -1.60
N PRO A 122 -18.03 -13.08 -0.53
CA PRO A 122 -17.39 -13.56 0.68
C PRO A 122 -18.32 -14.43 1.53
#